data_d3a152a48668937f0e462abdc17710c9
#
_entry.id   d3a152a48668937f0e462abdc17710c9
#
_cell.length_a   1.000
_cell.length_b   1.000
_cell.length_c   1.000
_cell.angle_alpha   90.00
_cell.angle_beta   90.00
_cell.angle_gamma   90.00
#
_symmetry.space_group_name_H-M   'P 1'
#
loop_
_entity.id
_entity.type
_entity.pdbx_description
1 polymer ?
#
loop_
_entity_poly.entity_id
_entity_poly.type
_entity_poly.pdbx_seq_one_letter_code
_entity_poly.pdbx_strand_id
1 'polypeptide(L)'
;MYIDEIRKISPLTIADIISTCQDLIPPKYAHAPWCHPEVNHGVSVLRTDDGLNCYLAGYGEAHAAKAFKAVKSLSNSTYTEPFEVYDWGCGQGVATLCLIEHLREIGLLHNLKRVTLIEPSEVALARAKFNIEQAAPGIKIISQEKGLPAIVELPFECMDKLDVKHSKVLHLFSNILDIKTIDLRNLAKLISSKGHRHVVACIGPANLQEDRINSFCGNFSDKAATFNMPFRDTEFFYRKSYGGYTFGCFIRTFSFSLESGEPILIPYKFYAPKQFFAGYKSDVLEEIPDLGVCKEDCAFEILAPVSMTILILS
;
A
#
# COMPACT_ATOMS: atom_id res chain seq x y z
N MET A 1 27.80 -5.27 -4.18
CA MET A 1 27.65 -5.80 -2.80
C MET A 1 26.18 -6.14 -2.48
N TYR A 2 25.21 -5.22 -2.46
CA TYR A 2 23.79 -5.55 -2.19
C TYR A 2 23.24 -6.62 -3.16
N ILE A 3 23.35 -6.38 -4.45
CA ILE A 3 22.87 -7.30 -5.50
C ILE A 3 23.47 -8.70 -5.36
N ASP A 4 24.74 -8.79 -5.00
CA ASP A 4 25.44 -10.07 -4.89
C ASP A 4 24.96 -10.90 -3.69
N GLU A 5 24.57 -10.22 -2.59
CA GLU A 5 23.99 -10.90 -1.43
C GLU A 5 22.57 -11.38 -1.74
N ILE A 6 21.73 -10.51 -2.30
CA ILE A 6 20.33 -10.87 -2.64
C ILE A 6 20.25 -12.03 -3.65
N ARG A 7 21.16 -12.10 -4.63
CA ARG A 7 21.18 -13.21 -5.61
C ARG A 7 21.38 -14.59 -5.00
N LYS A 8 21.92 -14.67 -3.79
CA LYS A 8 22.16 -15.95 -3.09
C LYS A 8 20.89 -16.49 -2.42
N ILE A 9 19.84 -15.70 -2.33
CA ILE A 9 18.63 -15.97 -1.56
C ILE A 9 17.50 -16.40 -2.50
N SER A 10 16.92 -17.57 -2.25
CA SER A 10 15.76 -18.07 -3.01
C SER A 10 14.94 -19.05 -2.15
N PRO A 11 13.64 -18.82 -1.96
CA PRO A 11 12.88 -17.65 -2.44
C PRO A 11 13.25 -16.39 -1.65
N LEU A 12 13.30 -15.26 -2.33
CA LEU A 12 13.55 -13.96 -1.69
C LEU A 12 12.32 -13.47 -0.96
N THR A 13 12.51 -12.98 0.29
CA THR A 13 11.47 -12.35 1.12
C THR A 13 11.84 -10.91 1.47
N ILE A 14 10.85 -10.12 1.92
CA ILE A 14 11.12 -8.75 2.39
C ILE A 14 11.98 -8.75 3.66
N ALA A 15 11.87 -9.78 4.50
CA ALA A 15 12.68 -9.93 5.69
C ALA A 15 14.17 -10.11 5.33
N ASP A 16 14.47 -10.89 4.30
CA ASP A 16 15.85 -11.09 3.79
C ASP A 16 16.43 -9.77 3.27
N ILE A 17 15.63 -8.99 2.56
CA ILE A 17 16.03 -7.67 2.03
C ILE A 17 16.36 -6.72 3.18
N ILE A 18 15.50 -6.64 4.19
CA ILE A 18 15.74 -5.79 5.37
C ILE A 18 16.99 -6.23 6.12
N SER A 19 17.14 -7.53 6.36
CA SER A 19 18.35 -8.08 7.02
C SER A 19 19.62 -7.76 6.24
N THR A 20 19.62 -7.96 4.93
CA THR A 20 20.75 -7.60 4.07
C THR A 20 21.07 -6.10 4.14
N CYS A 21 20.06 -5.25 4.15
CA CYS A 21 20.28 -3.81 4.33
C CYS A 21 20.87 -3.47 5.70
N GLN A 22 20.44 -4.16 6.77
CA GLN A 22 20.98 -3.99 8.12
C GLN A 22 22.47 -4.38 8.18
N ASP A 23 22.85 -5.45 7.49
CA ASP A 23 24.25 -5.91 7.41
C ASP A 23 25.15 -4.97 6.60
N LEU A 24 24.57 -4.23 5.66
CA LEU A 24 25.25 -3.30 4.76
C LEU A 24 25.23 -1.84 5.20
N ILE A 25 24.73 -1.53 6.38
CA ILE A 25 24.73 -0.14 6.91
C ILE A 25 26.18 0.29 7.14
N PRO A 26 26.58 1.50 6.71
CA PRO A 26 27.86 2.06 7.11
C PRO A 26 28.01 2.11 8.64
N PRO A 27 29.17 1.71 9.19
CA PRO A 27 29.37 1.58 10.65
C PRO A 27 28.95 2.80 11.47
N LYS A 28 29.15 4.00 10.93
CA LYS A 28 28.76 5.26 11.59
C LYS A 28 27.25 5.44 11.76
N TYR A 29 26.43 4.70 11.02
CA TYR A 29 24.96 4.72 11.11
C TYR A 29 24.38 3.42 11.70
N ALA A 30 25.22 2.46 12.10
CA ALA A 30 24.77 1.17 12.57
C ALA A 30 23.78 1.23 13.74
N HIS A 31 23.87 2.23 14.59
CA HIS A 31 22.97 2.43 15.73
C HIS A 31 21.82 3.40 15.47
N ALA A 32 21.89 4.20 14.41
CA ALA A 32 20.87 5.20 14.08
C ALA A 32 20.79 5.41 12.56
N PRO A 33 20.29 4.42 11.79
CA PRO A 33 20.26 4.50 10.33
C PRO A 33 19.41 5.68 9.83
N TRP A 34 18.42 6.11 10.60
CA TRP A 34 17.61 7.29 10.28
C TRP A 34 18.39 8.62 10.34
N CYS A 35 19.59 8.64 10.95
CA CYS A 35 20.47 9.81 10.95
C CYS A 35 21.26 9.98 9.65
N HIS A 36 21.15 9.05 8.69
CA HIS A 36 21.76 9.24 7.37
C HIS A 36 21.12 10.47 6.67
N PRO A 37 21.93 11.39 6.11
CA PRO A 37 21.41 12.66 5.54
C PRO A 37 20.31 12.49 4.49
N GLU A 38 20.40 11.45 3.67
CA GLU A 38 19.40 11.20 2.63
C GLU A 38 18.09 10.61 3.18
N VAL A 39 18.11 9.97 4.36
CA VAL A 39 16.92 9.27 4.89
C VAL A 39 15.81 10.24 5.25
N ASN A 40 16.12 11.36 5.91
CA ASN A 40 15.22 12.49 6.19
C ASN A 40 13.74 12.09 6.36
N HIS A 41 13.46 11.14 7.26
CA HIS A 41 12.12 10.60 7.51
C HIS A 41 11.38 10.06 6.26
N GLY A 42 12.09 9.72 5.18
CA GLY A 42 11.51 9.23 3.95
C GLY A 42 10.98 10.31 2.98
N VAL A 43 11.21 11.57 3.30
CA VAL A 43 10.72 12.70 2.46
C VAL A 43 11.68 13.00 1.31
N SER A 44 12.96 12.69 1.48
CA SER A 44 13.98 12.95 0.46
C SER A 44 14.07 11.82 -0.57
N VAL A 45 14.41 12.19 -1.81
CA VAL A 45 14.76 11.22 -2.84
C VAL A 45 16.12 10.59 -2.50
N LEU A 46 16.13 9.28 -2.25
CA LEU A 46 17.36 8.53 -1.96
C LEU A 46 18.19 8.37 -3.22
N ARG A 47 19.48 8.63 -3.16
CA ARG A 47 20.37 8.66 -4.34
C ARG A 47 21.56 7.72 -4.22
N THR A 48 21.79 7.15 -3.03
CA THR A 48 22.95 6.30 -2.77
C THR A 48 22.52 4.95 -2.20
N ASP A 49 23.34 3.94 -2.43
CA ASP A 49 23.15 2.61 -1.83
C ASP A 49 23.16 2.66 -0.29
N ASP A 50 24.02 3.49 0.30
CA ASP A 50 24.07 3.69 1.74
C ASP A 50 22.77 4.28 2.27
N GLY A 51 22.22 5.29 1.59
CA GLY A 51 20.92 5.88 1.92
C GLY A 51 19.80 4.85 1.83
N LEU A 52 19.79 4.03 0.78
CA LEU A 52 18.82 2.94 0.60
C LEU A 52 18.92 1.88 1.72
N ASN A 53 20.14 1.46 2.07
CA ASN A 53 20.36 0.50 3.15
C ASN A 53 19.90 1.09 4.50
N CYS A 54 20.31 2.31 4.81
CA CYS A 54 19.91 3.00 6.03
C CYS A 54 18.39 3.18 6.11
N TYR A 55 17.73 3.50 5.00
CA TYR A 55 16.27 3.65 4.97
C TYR A 55 15.55 2.36 5.31
N LEU A 56 15.87 1.23 4.63
CA LEU A 56 15.21 -0.05 4.93
C LEU A 56 15.61 -0.59 6.30
N ALA A 57 16.86 -0.46 6.73
CA ALA A 57 17.25 -0.82 8.07
C ALA A 57 16.52 0.00 9.14
N GLY A 58 16.24 1.27 8.84
CA GLY A 58 15.56 2.19 9.74
C GLY A 58 14.03 2.01 9.78
N TYR A 59 13.38 1.79 8.67
CA TYR A 59 11.93 1.83 8.53
C TYR A 59 11.31 0.59 7.88
N GLY A 60 12.12 -0.30 7.32
CA GLY A 60 11.66 -1.41 6.47
C GLY A 60 10.67 -2.33 7.18
N GLU A 61 10.94 -2.73 8.43
CA GLU A 61 10.04 -3.60 9.21
C GLU A 61 8.65 -2.98 9.39
N ALA A 62 8.60 -1.70 9.77
CA ALA A 62 7.34 -1.00 9.95
C ALA A 62 6.58 -0.81 8.63
N HIS A 63 7.29 -0.54 7.54
CA HIS A 63 6.68 -0.43 6.21
C HIS A 63 6.16 -1.78 5.72
N ALA A 64 6.92 -2.86 5.90
CA ALA A 64 6.50 -4.21 5.56
C ALA A 64 5.27 -4.64 6.36
N ALA A 65 5.25 -4.42 7.67
CA ALA A 65 4.11 -4.76 8.52
C ALA A 65 2.82 -4.06 8.06
N LYS A 66 2.88 -2.75 7.74
CA LYS A 66 1.73 -2.01 7.20
C LYS A 66 1.29 -2.55 5.84
N ALA A 67 2.24 -2.80 4.95
CA ALA A 67 1.95 -3.31 3.62
C ALA A 67 1.31 -4.70 3.68
N PHE A 68 1.81 -5.62 4.52
CA PHE A 68 1.18 -6.93 4.75
C PHE A 68 -0.25 -6.79 5.27
N LYS A 69 -0.49 -5.90 6.24
CA LYS A 69 -1.85 -5.65 6.72
C LYS A 69 -2.77 -5.19 5.61
N ALA A 70 -2.30 -4.24 4.78
CA ALA A 70 -3.10 -3.73 3.67
C ALA A 70 -3.43 -4.82 2.66
N VAL A 71 -2.44 -5.59 2.18
CA VAL A 71 -2.68 -6.62 1.17
C VAL A 71 -3.50 -7.80 1.71
N LYS A 72 -3.32 -8.17 2.98
CA LYS A 72 -4.12 -9.23 3.65
C LYS A 72 -5.55 -8.77 3.97
N SER A 73 -5.81 -7.47 4.07
CA SER A 73 -7.16 -6.94 4.27
C SER A 73 -8.00 -6.88 3.00
N LEU A 74 -7.38 -6.96 1.83
CA LEU A 74 -8.11 -7.03 0.57
C LEU A 74 -8.81 -8.38 0.44
N SER A 75 -10.01 -8.37 -0.15
CA SER A 75 -10.73 -9.61 -0.42
C SER A 75 -9.92 -10.55 -1.30
N ASN A 76 -9.97 -11.86 -1.01
CA ASN A 76 -9.35 -12.87 -1.86
C ASN A 76 -9.84 -12.81 -3.32
N SER A 77 -11.08 -12.35 -3.56
CA SER A 77 -11.60 -12.11 -4.92
C SER A 77 -10.78 -11.07 -5.71
N THR A 78 -10.03 -10.22 -5.03
CA THR A 78 -9.07 -9.31 -5.67
C THR A 78 -8.02 -10.08 -6.45
N TYR A 79 -7.64 -11.25 -5.98
CA TYR A 79 -6.49 -12.01 -6.44
C TYR A 79 -6.84 -13.24 -7.31
N THR A 80 -8.14 -13.62 -7.42
CA THR A 80 -8.56 -14.85 -8.11
C THR A 80 -8.55 -14.77 -9.63
N GLU A 81 -8.44 -13.58 -10.20
CA GLU A 81 -8.36 -13.34 -11.64
C GLU A 81 -7.03 -12.67 -12.00
N PRO A 82 -6.58 -12.74 -13.25
CA PRO A 82 -5.41 -12.01 -13.71
C PRO A 82 -5.53 -10.52 -13.45
N PHE A 83 -4.49 -9.92 -12.84
CA PHE A 83 -4.45 -8.51 -12.51
C PHE A 83 -3.06 -7.91 -12.69
N GLU A 84 -3.02 -6.59 -12.70
CA GLU A 84 -1.81 -5.79 -12.75
C GLU A 84 -1.69 -4.91 -11.51
N VAL A 85 -0.45 -4.55 -11.19
CA VAL A 85 -0.13 -3.68 -10.05
C VAL A 85 0.50 -2.39 -10.54
N TYR A 86 0.08 -1.27 -9.96
CA TYR A 86 0.77 0.00 -10.01
C TYR A 86 1.24 0.35 -8.60
N ASP A 87 2.55 0.39 -8.39
CA ASP A 87 3.16 0.79 -7.12
C ASP A 87 3.65 2.23 -7.25
N TRP A 88 2.89 3.15 -6.67
CA TRP A 88 3.06 4.59 -6.79
C TRP A 88 4.00 5.12 -5.72
N GLY A 89 5.19 5.59 -6.11
CA GLY A 89 6.25 5.92 -5.17
C GLY A 89 6.81 4.66 -4.52
N CYS A 90 7.14 3.67 -5.35
CA CYS A 90 7.45 2.32 -4.89
C CYS A 90 8.70 2.24 -3.99
N GLY A 91 9.55 3.27 -3.97
CA GLY A 91 10.84 3.19 -3.29
C GLY A 91 11.63 1.97 -3.75
N GLN A 92 12.00 1.11 -2.80
CA GLN A 92 12.69 -0.16 -3.06
C GLN A 92 11.73 -1.35 -3.28
N GLY A 93 10.43 -1.10 -3.51
CA GLY A 93 9.43 -2.10 -3.86
C GLY A 93 8.80 -2.84 -2.67
N VAL A 94 8.87 -2.30 -1.46
CA VAL A 94 8.41 -2.97 -0.23
C VAL A 94 6.95 -3.42 -0.32
N ALA A 95 6.03 -2.55 -0.78
CA ALA A 95 4.61 -2.90 -0.85
C ALA A 95 4.34 -4.02 -1.86
N THR A 96 4.97 -3.94 -3.03
CA THR A 96 4.88 -5.00 -4.05
C THR A 96 5.49 -6.31 -3.59
N LEU A 97 6.61 -6.29 -2.86
CA LEU A 97 7.23 -7.50 -2.32
C LEU A 97 6.34 -8.18 -1.27
N CYS A 98 5.73 -7.41 -0.37
CA CYS A 98 4.75 -7.93 0.59
C CYS A 98 3.53 -8.56 -0.12
N LEU A 99 3.06 -7.95 -1.22
CA LEU A 99 2.01 -8.53 -2.05
C LEU A 99 2.46 -9.84 -2.69
N ILE A 100 3.66 -9.93 -3.26
CA ILE A 100 4.21 -11.15 -3.87
C ILE A 100 4.30 -12.27 -2.83
N GLU A 101 4.79 -11.99 -1.63
CA GLU A 101 4.84 -12.98 -0.55
C GLU A 101 3.45 -13.46 -0.16
N HIS A 102 2.49 -12.54 0.02
CA HIS A 102 1.12 -12.89 0.33
C HIS A 102 0.49 -13.77 -0.78
N LEU A 103 0.67 -13.39 -2.03
CA LEU A 103 0.16 -14.16 -3.18
C LEU A 103 0.80 -15.55 -3.27
N ARG A 104 2.08 -15.68 -2.89
CA ARG A 104 2.77 -16.97 -2.81
C ARG A 104 2.18 -17.82 -1.68
N GLU A 105 1.94 -17.21 -0.50
CA GLU A 105 1.32 -17.86 0.66
C GLU A 105 -0.05 -18.47 0.32
N ILE A 106 -0.88 -17.74 -0.42
CA ILE A 106 -2.23 -18.18 -0.80
C ILE A 106 -2.30 -18.91 -2.16
N GLY A 107 -1.16 -19.16 -2.83
CA GLY A 107 -1.09 -19.90 -4.09
C GLY A 107 -1.58 -19.14 -5.34
N LEU A 108 -1.76 -17.82 -5.27
CA LEU A 108 -2.34 -17.00 -6.33
C LEU A 108 -1.32 -16.10 -7.06
N LEU A 109 -0.01 -16.29 -6.85
CA LEU A 109 1.02 -15.48 -7.50
C LEU A 109 0.92 -15.53 -9.05
N HIS A 110 0.47 -16.65 -9.60
CA HIS A 110 0.31 -16.83 -11.04
C HIS A 110 -0.70 -15.85 -11.68
N ASN A 111 -1.58 -15.22 -10.88
CA ASN A 111 -2.53 -14.21 -11.34
C ASN A 111 -1.93 -12.81 -11.45
N LEU A 112 -0.80 -12.53 -10.80
CA LEU A 112 -0.06 -11.28 -10.98
C LEU A 112 0.68 -11.30 -12.32
N LYS A 113 0.24 -10.49 -13.28
CA LYS A 113 0.75 -10.50 -14.66
C LYS A 113 1.75 -9.41 -14.94
N ARG A 114 1.60 -8.27 -14.30
CA ARG A 114 2.46 -7.11 -14.53
C ARG A 114 2.56 -6.25 -13.28
N VAL A 115 3.74 -5.69 -13.07
CA VAL A 115 4.01 -4.67 -12.05
C VAL A 115 4.54 -3.43 -12.75
N THR A 116 3.91 -2.29 -12.51
CA THR A 116 4.40 -0.97 -12.93
C THR A 116 4.92 -0.25 -11.70
N LEU A 117 6.19 0.06 -11.69
CA LEU A 117 6.91 0.74 -10.61
C LEU A 117 7.10 2.20 -11.00
N ILE A 118 6.74 3.12 -10.12
CA ILE A 118 6.84 4.55 -10.32
C ILE A 118 7.61 5.14 -9.15
N GLU A 119 8.80 5.69 -9.40
CA GLU A 119 9.70 6.19 -8.36
C GLU A 119 10.64 7.25 -8.93
N PRO A 120 10.84 8.40 -8.26
CA PRO A 120 11.77 9.44 -8.73
C PRO A 120 13.25 9.11 -8.51
N SER A 121 13.57 8.14 -7.65
CA SER A 121 14.95 7.70 -7.40
C SER A 121 15.34 6.58 -8.36
N GLU A 122 16.25 6.85 -9.29
CA GLU A 122 16.79 5.84 -10.22
C GLU A 122 17.37 4.63 -9.47
N VAL A 123 18.15 4.86 -8.42
CA VAL A 123 18.78 3.79 -7.66
C VAL A 123 17.76 2.98 -6.86
N ALA A 124 16.74 3.61 -6.29
CA ALA A 124 15.67 2.89 -5.60
C ALA A 124 14.83 2.08 -6.58
N LEU A 125 14.48 2.66 -7.73
CA LEU A 125 13.73 2.01 -8.79
C LEU A 125 14.47 0.79 -9.36
N ALA A 126 15.78 0.93 -9.62
CA ALA A 126 16.61 -0.17 -10.08
C ALA A 126 16.65 -1.31 -9.06
N ARG A 127 16.76 -0.97 -7.76
CA ARG A 127 16.74 -1.95 -6.67
C ARG A 127 15.36 -2.61 -6.53
N ALA A 128 14.27 -1.85 -6.61
CA ALA A 128 12.92 -2.39 -6.60
C ALA A 128 12.69 -3.40 -7.72
N LYS A 129 13.06 -3.03 -8.95
CA LYS A 129 12.98 -3.91 -10.11
C LYS A 129 13.74 -5.20 -9.88
N PHE A 130 15.01 -5.11 -9.47
CA PHE A 130 15.86 -6.27 -9.20
C PHE A 130 15.24 -7.18 -8.11
N ASN A 131 14.80 -6.63 -6.99
CA ASN A 131 14.20 -7.38 -5.89
C ASN A 131 12.95 -8.13 -6.34
N ILE A 132 12.09 -7.48 -7.12
CA ILE A 132 10.85 -8.10 -7.62
C ILE A 132 11.16 -9.18 -8.64
N GLU A 133 12.14 -9.00 -9.53
CA GLU A 133 12.62 -10.02 -10.47
C GLU A 133 13.13 -11.27 -9.74
N GLN A 134 13.84 -11.09 -8.61
CA GLN A 134 14.33 -12.20 -7.78
C GLN A 134 13.17 -12.87 -6.99
N ALA A 135 12.25 -12.08 -6.44
CA ALA A 135 11.12 -12.62 -5.68
C ALA A 135 10.10 -13.34 -6.57
N ALA A 136 9.87 -12.88 -7.79
CA ALA A 136 8.86 -13.42 -8.70
C ALA A 136 9.38 -13.46 -10.14
N PRO A 137 10.27 -14.43 -10.46
CA PRO A 137 10.82 -14.57 -11.81
C PRO A 137 9.74 -14.72 -12.87
N GLY A 138 9.88 -13.99 -13.98
CA GLY A 138 8.98 -14.03 -15.12
C GLY A 138 7.78 -13.07 -15.06
N ILE A 139 7.59 -12.33 -13.98
CA ILE A 139 6.61 -11.23 -13.95
C ILE A 139 7.11 -10.10 -14.84
N LYS A 140 6.21 -9.56 -15.68
CA LYS A 140 6.52 -8.39 -16.48
C LYS A 140 6.63 -7.15 -15.60
N ILE A 141 7.79 -6.49 -15.61
CA ILE A 141 8.01 -5.26 -14.84
C ILE A 141 8.18 -4.09 -15.82
N ILE A 142 7.44 -3.02 -15.56
CA ILE A 142 7.62 -1.70 -16.19
C ILE A 142 8.10 -0.75 -15.12
N SER A 143 9.16 0.00 -15.39
CA SER A 143 9.70 0.99 -14.47
C SER A 143 9.63 2.39 -15.08
N GLN A 144 9.22 3.37 -14.28
CA GLN A 144 9.13 4.78 -14.67
C GLN A 144 9.86 5.61 -13.62
N GLU A 145 10.99 6.18 -14.00
CA GLU A 145 11.76 7.12 -13.18
C GLU A 145 11.07 8.49 -13.20
N LYS A 146 10.02 8.64 -12.38
CA LYS A 146 9.24 9.87 -12.30
C LYS A 146 8.67 10.06 -10.91
N GLY A 147 8.68 11.30 -10.44
CA GLY A 147 7.89 11.69 -9.26
C GLY A 147 6.41 11.82 -9.60
N LEU A 148 5.54 11.54 -8.64
CA LEU A 148 4.09 11.68 -8.81
C LEU A 148 3.65 13.08 -9.27
N PRO A 149 4.23 14.20 -8.77
CA PRO A 149 3.89 15.52 -9.31
C PRO A 149 4.08 15.62 -10.82
N ALA A 150 5.21 15.12 -11.34
CA ALA A 150 5.51 15.15 -12.77
C ALA A 150 4.60 14.22 -13.60
N ILE A 151 4.11 13.12 -13.01
CA ILE A 151 3.19 12.20 -13.69
C ILE A 151 1.79 12.80 -13.80
N VAL A 152 1.32 13.46 -12.75
CA VAL A 152 -0.02 14.10 -12.75
C VAL A 152 -0.10 15.30 -13.68
N GLU A 153 1.04 15.90 -14.02
CA GLU A 153 1.15 17.00 -14.97
C GLU A 153 1.27 16.53 -16.43
N LEU A 154 1.54 15.23 -16.67
CA LEU A 154 1.62 14.71 -18.02
C LEU A 154 0.24 14.76 -18.71
N PRO A 155 0.16 15.12 -20.00
CA PRO A 155 -1.05 14.97 -20.77
C PRO A 155 -1.55 13.53 -20.70
N PHE A 156 -2.87 13.36 -20.61
CA PHE A 156 -3.54 12.06 -20.55
C PHE A 156 -3.07 11.07 -21.63
N GLU A 157 -2.74 11.57 -22.81
CA GLU A 157 -2.22 10.82 -23.95
C GLU A 157 -0.91 10.07 -23.67
N CYS A 158 -0.10 10.59 -22.75
CA CYS A 158 1.14 9.90 -22.34
C CYS A 158 0.87 8.68 -21.46
N MET A 159 -0.28 8.63 -20.81
CA MET A 159 -0.71 7.49 -19.99
C MET A 159 -1.40 6.40 -20.81
N ASP A 160 -1.87 6.70 -22.01
CA ASP A 160 -2.43 5.70 -22.93
C ASP A 160 -1.42 4.65 -23.40
N LYS A 161 -0.14 4.94 -23.27
CA LYS A 161 0.94 3.96 -23.45
C LYS A 161 1.08 2.96 -22.32
N LEU A 162 0.39 3.15 -21.19
CA LEU A 162 0.21 2.09 -20.19
C LEU A 162 -0.80 1.10 -20.74
N ASP A 163 -0.31 0.20 -21.58
CA ASP A 163 -1.09 -0.88 -22.19
C ASP A 163 -1.61 -1.83 -21.10
N VAL A 164 -2.74 -1.47 -20.49
CA VAL A 164 -3.42 -2.28 -19.49
C VAL A 164 -4.14 -3.41 -20.20
N LYS A 165 -3.55 -4.60 -20.19
CA LYS A 165 -4.09 -5.78 -20.88
C LYS A 165 -5.12 -6.54 -20.06
N HIS A 166 -5.16 -6.31 -18.75
CA HIS A 166 -6.02 -7.05 -17.83
C HIS A 166 -7.14 -6.18 -17.28
N SER A 167 -8.28 -6.79 -17.05
CA SER A 167 -9.50 -6.10 -16.61
C SER A 167 -9.41 -5.53 -15.19
N LYS A 168 -8.44 -5.98 -14.38
CA LYS A 168 -8.30 -5.59 -12.99
C LYS A 168 -6.93 -4.96 -12.71
N VAL A 169 -6.93 -3.85 -11.97
CA VAL A 169 -5.73 -3.12 -11.58
C VAL A 169 -5.74 -2.90 -10.08
N LEU A 170 -4.65 -3.26 -9.40
CA LEU A 170 -4.39 -2.92 -8.01
C LEU A 170 -3.42 -1.73 -7.93
N HIS A 171 -3.84 -0.67 -7.28
CA HIS A 171 -3.01 0.50 -7.02
C HIS A 171 -2.51 0.47 -5.57
N LEU A 172 -1.21 0.53 -5.39
CA LEU A 172 -0.55 0.60 -4.08
C LEU A 172 0.00 2.02 -3.88
N PHE A 173 -0.43 2.66 -2.79
CA PHE A 173 0.09 3.94 -2.31
C PHE A 173 0.65 3.74 -0.91
N SER A 174 1.95 3.53 -0.79
CA SER A 174 2.60 3.26 0.50
C SER A 174 3.47 4.43 0.94
N ASN A 175 3.00 5.19 1.94
CA ASN A 175 3.69 6.34 2.51
C ASN A 175 4.04 7.42 1.47
N ILE A 176 3.15 7.72 0.56
CA ILE A 176 3.38 8.66 -0.55
C ILE A 176 2.29 9.74 -0.65
N LEU A 177 1.05 9.45 -0.24
CA LEU A 177 -0.06 10.41 -0.36
C LEU A 177 0.06 11.62 0.59
N ASP A 178 0.96 11.56 1.58
CA ASP A 178 1.30 12.66 2.48
C ASP A 178 2.17 13.75 1.85
N ILE A 179 2.79 13.50 0.72
CA ILE A 179 3.59 14.48 0.00
C ILE A 179 2.70 15.61 -0.51
N LYS A 180 2.90 16.81 0.04
CA LYS A 180 2.03 17.98 -0.19
C LYS A 180 2.00 18.44 -1.64
N THR A 181 3.06 18.22 -2.41
CA THR A 181 3.18 18.63 -3.82
C THR A 181 2.37 17.75 -4.77
N ILE A 182 1.83 16.62 -4.31
CA ILE A 182 0.98 15.76 -5.15
C ILE A 182 -0.43 16.34 -5.21
N ASP A 183 -0.90 16.63 -6.43
CA ASP A 183 -2.31 16.96 -6.69
C ASP A 183 -3.16 15.69 -6.66
N LEU A 184 -3.83 15.48 -5.54
CA LEU A 184 -4.65 14.29 -5.29
C LEU A 184 -5.85 14.18 -6.22
N ARG A 185 -6.41 15.32 -6.67
CA ARG A 185 -7.54 15.34 -7.61
C ARG A 185 -7.10 14.88 -9.00
N ASN A 186 -6.00 15.40 -9.49
CA ASN A 186 -5.46 15.00 -10.79
C ASN A 186 -4.99 13.56 -10.77
N LEU A 187 -4.38 13.09 -9.67
CA LEU A 187 -4.03 11.69 -9.48
C LEU A 187 -5.27 10.79 -9.53
N ALA A 188 -6.37 11.17 -8.87
CA ALA A 188 -7.62 10.42 -8.90
C ALA A 188 -8.22 10.39 -10.32
N LYS A 189 -8.21 11.51 -11.06
CA LYS A 189 -8.62 11.56 -12.48
C LYS A 189 -7.80 10.63 -13.34
N LEU A 190 -6.48 10.63 -13.14
CA LEU A 190 -5.55 9.78 -13.87
C LEU A 190 -5.88 8.29 -13.69
N ILE A 191 -6.06 7.84 -12.44
CA ILE A 191 -6.43 6.46 -12.11
C ILE A 191 -7.80 6.13 -12.73
N SER A 192 -8.75 7.06 -12.70
CA SER A 192 -10.11 6.89 -13.19
C SER A 192 -10.26 6.99 -14.70
N SER A 193 -9.20 7.16 -15.46
CA SER A 193 -9.29 7.44 -16.90
C SER A 193 -9.56 6.21 -17.77
N LYS A 194 -9.60 5.01 -17.22
CA LYS A 194 -9.72 3.76 -17.98
C LYS A 194 -10.82 2.85 -17.44
N GLY A 195 -11.55 2.18 -18.35
CA GLY A 195 -12.68 1.31 -18.07
C GLY A 195 -12.30 -0.05 -17.49
N HIS A 196 -11.53 -0.06 -16.39
CA HIS A 196 -11.12 -1.27 -15.70
C HIS A 196 -11.70 -1.33 -14.29
N ARG A 197 -11.66 -2.53 -13.71
CA ARG A 197 -11.92 -2.71 -12.28
C ARG A 197 -10.68 -2.30 -11.50
N HIS A 198 -10.84 -1.35 -10.62
CA HIS A 198 -9.76 -0.81 -9.81
C HIS A 198 -9.90 -1.22 -8.36
N VAL A 199 -8.81 -1.65 -7.76
CA VAL A 199 -8.67 -1.82 -6.32
C VAL A 199 -7.56 -0.90 -5.86
N VAL A 200 -7.78 -0.16 -4.79
CA VAL A 200 -6.83 0.83 -4.29
C VAL A 200 -6.51 0.55 -2.83
N ALA A 201 -5.23 0.50 -2.50
CA ALA A 201 -4.73 0.39 -1.14
C ALA A 201 -3.86 1.62 -0.80
N CYS A 202 -4.36 2.44 0.12
CA CYS A 202 -3.67 3.60 0.65
C CYS A 202 -3.11 3.26 2.03
N ILE A 203 -1.81 3.38 2.20
CA ILE A 203 -1.08 3.00 3.41
C ILE A 203 -0.28 4.21 3.87
N GLY A 204 -0.43 4.61 5.11
CA GLY A 204 0.29 5.74 5.70
C GLY A 204 0.52 5.60 7.20
N PRO A 205 1.26 6.52 7.81
CA PRO A 205 1.35 6.60 9.26
C PRO A 205 0.02 7.07 9.86
N ALA A 206 -0.31 6.58 11.06
CA ALA A 206 -1.48 7.04 11.83
C ALA A 206 -1.14 8.37 12.52
N ASN A 207 -1.35 9.47 11.81
CA ASN A 207 -1.09 10.82 12.28
C ASN A 207 -1.90 11.83 11.45
N LEU A 208 -1.50 13.10 11.46
CA LEU A 208 -2.12 14.20 10.70
C LEU A 208 -2.21 13.97 9.16
N GLN A 209 -1.61 12.91 8.65
CA GLN A 209 -1.61 12.59 7.21
C GLN A 209 -2.85 11.80 6.79
N GLU A 210 -3.63 11.27 7.73
CA GLU A 210 -4.89 10.59 7.46
C GLU A 210 -5.87 11.46 6.65
N ASP A 211 -5.88 12.77 6.89
CA ASP A 211 -6.74 13.69 6.15
C ASP A 211 -6.43 13.71 4.66
N ARG A 212 -5.16 13.55 4.27
CA ARG A 212 -4.79 13.48 2.86
C ARG A 212 -5.24 12.18 2.21
N ILE A 213 -5.11 11.06 2.90
CA ILE A 213 -5.62 9.76 2.42
C ILE A 213 -7.15 9.83 2.29
N ASN A 214 -7.85 10.39 3.28
CA ASN A 214 -9.29 10.59 3.25
C ASN A 214 -9.71 11.53 2.10
N SER A 215 -8.99 12.63 1.91
CA SER A 215 -9.20 13.55 0.80
C SER A 215 -9.00 12.90 -0.56
N PHE A 216 -7.97 12.07 -0.71
CA PHE A 216 -7.75 11.30 -1.93
C PHE A 216 -8.92 10.35 -2.20
N CYS A 217 -9.33 9.56 -1.20
CA CYS A 217 -10.47 8.65 -1.31
C CYS A 217 -11.78 9.41 -1.67
N GLY A 218 -11.98 10.59 -1.11
CA GLY A 218 -13.16 11.44 -1.40
C GLY A 218 -13.31 11.80 -2.88
N ASN A 219 -12.23 11.81 -3.67
CA ASN A 219 -12.33 12.07 -5.11
C ASN A 219 -12.98 10.94 -5.92
N PHE A 220 -13.31 9.82 -5.30
CA PHE A 220 -13.95 8.67 -5.94
C PHE A 220 -15.40 8.47 -5.50
N SER A 221 -15.96 9.36 -4.69
CA SER A 221 -17.33 9.24 -4.17
C SER A 221 -18.42 9.26 -5.24
N ASP A 222 -18.15 9.90 -6.37
CA ASP A 222 -19.04 9.98 -7.55
C ASP A 222 -18.92 8.77 -8.49
N LYS A 223 -18.04 7.82 -8.22
CA LYS A 223 -17.69 6.72 -9.13
C LYS A 223 -18.24 5.35 -8.71
N ALA A 224 -19.32 5.33 -7.92
CA ALA A 224 -19.85 4.10 -7.33
C ALA A 224 -18.77 3.26 -6.64
N ALA A 225 -17.81 3.92 -5.98
CA ALA A 225 -16.73 3.27 -5.29
C ALA A 225 -17.23 2.57 -4.02
N THR A 226 -16.79 1.33 -3.82
CA THR A 226 -17.03 0.60 -2.57
C THR A 226 -15.85 0.82 -1.65
N PHE A 227 -16.09 1.55 -0.56
CA PHE A 227 -15.06 1.86 0.44
C PHE A 227 -15.10 0.86 1.59
N ASN A 228 -13.91 0.43 1.99
CA ASN A 228 -13.76 -0.33 3.23
C ASN A 228 -13.65 0.62 4.41
N MET A 229 -13.99 0.12 5.57
CA MET A 229 -13.72 0.85 6.81
C MET A 229 -12.21 1.13 6.92
N PRO A 230 -11.83 2.35 7.31
CA PRO A 230 -10.43 2.66 7.56
C PRO A 230 -9.90 1.77 8.67
N PHE A 231 -8.70 1.25 8.48
CA PHE A 231 -8.00 0.50 9.51
C PHE A 231 -6.94 1.39 10.14
N ARG A 232 -7.00 1.52 11.46
CA ARG A 232 -5.98 2.22 12.25
C ARG A 232 -5.44 1.26 13.29
N ASP A 233 -4.14 1.13 13.39
CA ASP A 233 -3.49 0.30 14.38
C ASP A 233 -2.18 0.91 14.84
N THR A 234 -1.73 0.46 16.01
CA THR A 234 -0.45 0.86 16.58
C THR A 234 0.29 -0.40 16.98
N GLU A 235 1.41 -0.66 16.34
CA GLU A 235 2.25 -1.81 16.63
C GLU A 235 3.52 -1.40 17.33
N PHE A 236 3.96 -2.28 18.23
CA PHE A 236 5.25 -2.16 18.89
C PHE A 236 6.26 -3.05 18.17
N PHE A 237 7.34 -2.45 17.71
CA PHE A 237 8.47 -3.14 17.10
C PHE A 237 9.66 -3.09 18.04
N TYR A 238 10.32 -4.21 18.22
CA TYR A 238 11.56 -4.29 18.96
C TYR A 238 12.72 -4.49 18.02
N ARG A 239 13.63 -3.55 18.00
CA ARG A 239 14.91 -3.67 17.27
C ARG A 239 16.00 -4.06 18.21
N LYS A 240 16.71 -5.15 17.87
CA LYS A 240 17.81 -5.70 18.66
C LYS A 240 18.87 -4.66 19.01
N SER A 241 19.12 -3.71 18.10
CA SER A 241 20.15 -2.67 18.25
C SER A 241 19.68 -1.33 18.80
N TYR A 242 18.34 -1.05 18.84
CA TYR A 242 17.81 0.29 19.12
C TYR A 242 16.70 0.32 20.17
N GLY A 243 16.32 -0.83 20.70
CA GLY A 243 15.17 -0.93 21.61
C GLY A 243 13.82 -0.96 20.88
N GLY A 244 12.76 -0.88 21.65
CA GLY A 244 11.40 -0.89 21.12
C GLY A 244 10.94 0.49 20.65
N TYR A 245 10.13 0.50 19.61
CA TYR A 245 9.41 1.70 19.16
C TYR A 245 8.00 1.36 18.75
N THR A 246 7.11 2.31 18.93
CA THR A 246 5.71 2.19 18.53
C THR A 246 5.51 2.86 17.18
N PHE A 247 4.82 2.17 16.29
CA PHE A 247 4.55 2.67 14.95
C PHE A 247 3.05 2.58 14.66
N GLY A 248 2.42 3.73 14.43
CA GLY A 248 1.03 3.81 14.03
C GLY A 248 0.86 3.65 12.53
N CYS A 249 -0.15 2.92 12.09
CA CYS A 249 -0.53 2.82 10.69
C CYS A 249 -1.99 3.21 10.46
N PHE A 250 -2.23 3.82 9.32
CA PHE A 250 -3.56 4.10 8.78
C PHE A 250 -3.65 3.49 7.39
N ILE A 251 -4.64 2.62 7.20
CA ILE A 251 -4.86 1.92 5.94
C ILE A 251 -6.29 2.20 5.48
N ARG A 252 -6.44 2.57 4.22
CA ARG A 252 -7.73 2.70 3.58
C ARG A 252 -7.71 2.00 2.24
N THR A 253 -8.68 1.11 2.04
CA THR A 253 -8.83 0.38 0.78
C THR A 253 -10.21 0.62 0.20
N PHE A 254 -10.31 0.63 -1.12
CA PHE A 254 -11.56 0.76 -1.84
C PHE A 254 -11.45 0.16 -3.25
N SER A 255 -12.58 -0.08 -3.87
CA SER A 255 -12.64 -0.53 -5.26
C SER A 255 -13.69 0.24 -6.04
N PHE A 256 -13.49 0.39 -7.34
CA PHE A 256 -14.45 0.97 -8.26
C PHE A 256 -14.31 0.38 -9.66
N SER A 257 -15.37 0.49 -10.46
CA SER A 257 -15.35 0.13 -11.87
C SER A 257 -15.86 1.31 -12.70
N LEU A 258 -15.29 1.49 -13.87
CA LEU A 258 -15.74 2.48 -14.84
C LEU A 258 -16.61 1.86 -15.94
N GLU A 259 -16.82 0.56 -15.90
CA GLU A 259 -17.76 -0.10 -16.82
C GLU A 259 -19.18 0.35 -16.47
N SER A 260 -19.93 0.82 -17.47
CA SER A 260 -21.35 1.15 -17.36
C SER A 260 -22.14 -0.13 -17.15
N GLY A 261 -22.46 -0.46 -15.94
CA GLY A 261 -23.15 -1.68 -15.56
C GLY A 261 -23.16 -1.82 -14.06
N GLU A 262 -23.88 -2.70 -13.53
CA GLU A 262 -24.19 -2.88 -12.13
C GLU A 262 -23.01 -2.73 -11.14
N PRO A 263 -23.23 -2.15 -9.95
CA PRO A 263 -22.19 -2.05 -8.93
C PRO A 263 -21.68 -3.45 -8.60
N ILE A 264 -20.35 -3.65 -8.67
CA ILE A 264 -19.74 -4.89 -8.23
C ILE A 264 -19.85 -4.93 -6.72
N LEU A 265 -20.80 -5.69 -6.20
CA LEU A 265 -20.88 -6.02 -4.79
C LEU A 265 -19.71 -6.95 -4.46
N ILE A 266 -18.66 -6.42 -3.86
CA ILE A 266 -17.60 -7.24 -3.30
C ILE A 266 -18.02 -7.54 -1.86
N PRO A 267 -18.32 -8.79 -1.50
CA PRO A 267 -18.67 -9.13 -0.12
C PRO A 267 -17.43 -8.93 0.77
N TYR A 268 -17.59 -8.13 1.81
CA TYR A 268 -16.56 -7.90 2.79
C TYR A 268 -16.81 -8.69 4.06
N LYS A 269 -15.78 -9.40 4.52
CA LYS A 269 -15.70 -9.84 5.92
C LYS A 269 -14.91 -8.79 6.68
N PHE A 270 -15.58 -8.09 7.54
CA PHE A 270 -14.99 -7.08 8.40
C PHE A 270 -14.50 -7.72 9.70
N TYR A 271 -13.21 -7.63 9.99
CA TYR A 271 -12.63 -8.00 11.26
C TYR A 271 -12.33 -6.71 12.02
N ALA A 272 -13.19 -6.33 12.98
CA ALA A 272 -12.87 -5.26 13.91
C ALA A 272 -12.11 -5.86 15.09
N PRO A 273 -10.88 -5.41 15.39
CA PRO A 273 -10.21 -5.79 16.63
C PRO A 273 -11.05 -5.33 17.83
N LYS A 274 -11.13 -6.15 18.89
CA LYS A 274 -11.86 -5.81 20.14
C LYS A 274 -11.52 -4.40 20.69
N GLN A 275 -10.31 -3.92 20.44
CA GLN A 275 -9.84 -2.60 20.87
C GLN A 275 -10.47 -1.43 20.11
N PHE A 276 -11.05 -1.66 18.93
CA PHE A 276 -11.67 -0.60 18.15
C PHE A 276 -12.89 0.01 18.85
N PHE A 277 -13.62 -0.80 19.65
CA PHE A 277 -14.81 -0.37 20.38
C PHE A 277 -14.52 0.08 21.83
N ALA A 278 -13.32 -0.15 22.35
CA ALA A 278 -12.99 0.17 23.75
C ALA A 278 -12.98 1.67 24.07
N GLY A 279 -13.01 2.55 23.05
CA GLY A 279 -13.06 4.01 23.23
C GLY A 279 -14.44 4.64 22.99
N TYR A 280 -15.41 3.88 22.51
CA TYR A 280 -16.77 4.39 22.30
C TYR A 280 -17.61 4.16 23.59
N LYS A 281 -18.25 5.22 24.09
CA LYS A 281 -19.21 5.09 25.18
C LYS A 281 -20.36 4.21 24.73
N SER A 282 -20.83 3.32 25.61
CA SER A 282 -21.91 2.37 25.35
C SER A 282 -23.20 2.99 24.79
N ASP A 283 -23.42 4.25 25.06
CA ASP A 283 -24.59 5.02 24.70
C ASP A 283 -24.77 5.23 23.19
N VAL A 284 -23.66 5.17 22.40
CA VAL A 284 -23.73 5.33 20.94
C VAL A 284 -24.11 4.04 20.21
N LEU A 285 -23.93 2.89 20.85
CA LEU A 285 -24.25 1.57 20.27
C LEU A 285 -25.74 1.20 20.43
N GLU A 286 -26.45 1.84 21.37
CA GLU A 286 -27.89 1.60 21.59
C GLU A 286 -28.78 2.29 20.54
N GLU A 287 -28.28 3.27 19.80
CA GLU A 287 -29.05 4.02 18.78
C GLU A 287 -28.98 3.41 17.36
N ILE A 288 -28.36 2.24 17.16
CA ILE A 288 -28.33 1.55 15.87
C ILE A 288 -29.04 0.20 16.00
N PRO A 289 -30.39 0.18 15.94
CA PRO A 289 -31.21 -0.97 16.32
C PRO A 289 -31.09 -2.19 15.39
N ASP A 290 -30.57 -2.05 14.19
CA ASP A 290 -30.57 -3.11 13.15
C ASP A 290 -29.19 -3.72 12.85
N LEU A 291 -28.15 -3.30 13.55
CA LEU A 291 -26.87 -4.00 13.49
C LEU A 291 -26.84 -5.03 14.62
N GLY A 292 -27.18 -6.26 14.30
CA GLY A 292 -27.05 -7.38 15.24
C GLY A 292 -25.59 -7.47 15.73
N VAL A 293 -25.30 -6.79 16.84
CA VAL A 293 -23.96 -6.80 17.44
C VAL A 293 -23.77 -8.10 18.19
N CYS A 294 -23.03 -9.02 17.61
CA CYS A 294 -22.55 -10.19 18.32
C CYS A 294 -21.41 -9.80 19.25
N LYS A 295 -21.51 -10.14 20.52
CA LYS A 295 -20.52 -9.78 21.57
C LYS A 295 -19.22 -10.59 21.52
N GLU A 296 -19.12 -11.57 20.63
CA GLU A 296 -17.99 -12.49 20.53
C GLU A 296 -17.56 -12.62 19.05
N ASP A 297 -16.35 -12.20 18.72
CA ASP A 297 -15.61 -12.37 17.46
C ASP A 297 -16.49 -12.43 16.17
N CYS A 298 -17.28 -11.39 15.91
CA CYS A 298 -18.21 -11.40 14.80
C CYS A 298 -17.58 -10.82 13.54
N ALA A 299 -17.67 -11.58 12.45
CA ALA A 299 -17.55 -11.06 11.10
C ALA A 299 -18.92 -10.50 10.68
N PHE A 300 -18.97 -9.26 10.21
CA PHE A 300 -20.19 -8.66 9.67
C PHE A 300 -20.16 -8.70 8.16
N GLU A 301 -21.20 -9.21 7.57
CA GLU A 301 -21.45 -9.09 6.14
C GLU A 301 -22.43 -7.93 5.95
N ILE A 302 -21.95 -6.79 5.46
CA ILE A 302 -22.80 -5.64 5.17
C ILE A 302 -23.12 -5.63 3.68
N LEU A 303 -24.33 -5.96 3.34
CA LEU A 303 -24.92 -5.69 2.02
C LEU A 303 -25.49 -4.27 2.07
N ALA A 304 -24.72 -3.27 1.66
CA ALA A 304 -25.22 -1.90 1.57
C ALA A 304 -25.78 -1.64 0.18
N PRO A 305 -27.03 -1.16 0.05
CA PRO A 305 -27.52 -0.60 -1.20
C PRO A 305 -26.82 0.74 -1.48
N VAL A 306 -26.66 1.06 -2.75
CA VAL A 306 -25.86 2.16 -3.33
C VAL A 306 -26.26 3.59 -2.89
N SER A 307 -27.20 3.75 -1.97
CA SER A 307 -27.74 5.06 -1.56
C SER A 307 -27.60 5.38 -0.07
N MET A 308 -26.57 4.86 0.61
CA MET A 308 -26.40 5.20 2.00
C MET A 308 -25.53 6.44 2.17
N THR A 309 -26.14 7.54 2.58
CA THR A 309 -25.44 8.74 3.05
C THR A 309 -24.66 8.38 4.30
N ILE A 310 -23.34 8.41 4.22
CA ILE A 310 -22.49 8.16 5.40
C ILE A 310 -22.60 9.39 6.30
N LEU A 311 -23.25 9.24 7.45
CA LEU A 311 -23.14 10.19 8.55
C LEU A 311 -21.71 10.11 9.09
N ILE A 312 -20.91 11.10 8.76
CA ILE A 312 -19.63 11.31 9.41
C ILE A 312 -19.94 11.96 10.75
N LEU A 313 -19.90 11.20 11.81
CA LEU A 313 -19.89 11.77 13.16
C LEU A 313 -18.47 12.30 13.41
N SER A 314 -18.38 13.61 13.52
CA SER A 314 -17.18 14.38 13.90
C SER A 314 -16.78 14.16 15.35
#